data_34c19f39d1941af547d71b7b0aefefb6
#
_entry.id   34c19f39d1941af547d71b7b0aefefb6
#
_cell.length_a   1.000
_cell.length_b   1.000
_cell.length_c   1.000
_cell.angle_alpha   90.00
_cell.angle_beta   90.00
_cell.angle_gamma   90.00
#
_symmetry.space_group_name_H-M   'P 1'
#
loop_
_entity.id
_entity.type
_entity.pdbx_description
1 polymer ?
#
loop_
_entity_poly.entity_id
_entity_poly.type
_entity_poly.pdbx_seq_one_letter_code
_entity_poly.pdbx_strand_id
1 'polypeptide(L)'
;MSQDRRYSFEFFPTKTDAGHEKLLATARQLATYNPDFFSCTYGAGGSTRDRTLNTVLQLESEVKVPAAPHLSCVGDSKDDLRGLLSQYKAAGITRIVALRGDLPSGMGMASGELRHANDLVEFIREETGDHFHIEVAAYPEMHPQARNFEDDIANFVRKAKAGADSAITQYFFNADSYFYFVDRVRALGVDIPVVPGIMPITNYSKLARFSDACGAEIPRWIRKQLEAYGDDTQNIQRFGEQVITEMCERLLQGGAPGLHFYTLNQADASLAVWNNLKLPR
;
A
#
# COMPACT_ATOMS: atom_id res chain seq x y z
N MET A 1 11.33 -24.95 1.55
CA MET A 1 10.23 -24.70 2.49
C MET A 1 9.32 -23.67 1.84
N SER A 2 8.08 -24.00 1.56
CA SER A 2 7.08 -23.02 1.09
C SER A 2 6.88 -22.01 2.22
N GLN A 3 7.48 -20.81 2.11
CA GLN A 3 7.09 -19.71 2.98
C GLN A 3 5.60 -19.45 2.70
N ASP A 4 4.80 -19.33 3.74
CA ASP A 4 3.42 -18.88 3.64
C ASP A 4 3.44 -17.44 3.10
N ARG A 5 3.34 -17.32 1.77
CA ARG A 5 3.34 -16.02 1.09
C ARG A 5 2.00 -15.34 1.27
N ARG A 6 2.04 -14.05 1.53
CA ARG A 6 0.84 -13.23 1.75
C ARG A 6 0.52 -12.40 0.52
N TYR A 7 -0.76 -12.38 0.15
CA TYR A 7 -1.25 -11.64 -1.01
C TYR A 7 -2.40 -10.74 -0.59
N SER A 8 -2.37 -9.49 -1.02
CA SER A 8 -3.37 -8.50 -0.64
C SER A 8 -3.62 -7.49 -1.75
N PHE A 9 -4.76 -6.80 -1.67
CA PHE A 9 -5.17 -5.82 -2.66
C PHE A 9 -5.60 -4.53 -1.99
N GLU A 10 -5.25 -3.40 -2.59
CA GLU A 10 -5.62 -2.07 -2.12
C GLU A 10 -6.77 -1.48 -2.92
N PHE A 11 -7.68 -0.87 -2.19
CA PHE A 11 -8.79 -0.07 -2.69
C PHE A 11 -8.68 1.37 -2.18
N PHE A 12 -9.43 2.27 -2.81
CA PHE A 12 -9.65 3.61 -2.30
C PHE A 12 -11.17 3.89 -2.24
N PRO A 13 -11.64 4.65 -1.21
CA PRO A 13 -13.06 4.92 -1.05
C PRO A 13 -13.57 5.78 -2.20
N THR A 14 -14.77 5.50 -2.66
CA THR A 14 -15.40 6.21 -3.79
C THR A 14 -16.27 7.36 -3.31
N LYS A 15 -16.57 8.31 -4.22
CA LYS A 15 -17.38 9.49 -3.91
C LYS A 15 -18.86 9.32 -4.24
N THR A 16 -19.21 8.29 -5.03
CA THR A 16 -20.57 8.06 -5.55
C THR A 16 -21.01 6.64 -5.27
N ASP A 17 -22.31 6.42 -5.13
CA ASP A 17 -22.89 5.09 -4.92
C ASP A 17 -22.57 4.14 -6.08
N ALA A 18 -22.65 4.60 -7.32
CA ALA A 18 -22.28 3.81 -8.49
C ALA A 18 -20.79 3.40 -8.48
N GLY A 19 -19.91 4.30 -8.03
CA GLY A 19 -18.49 3.99 -7.83
C GLY A 19 -18.29 2.95 -6.72
N HIS A 20 -19.08 3.06 -5.66
CA HIS A 20 -19.03 2.13 -4.53
C HIS A 20 -19.50 0.72 -4.93
N GLU A 21 -20.60 0.60 -5.64
CA GLU A 21 -21.06 -0.68 -6.19
C GLU A 21 -20.01 -1.34 -7.10
N LYS A 22 -19.34 -0.54 -7.94
CA LYS A 22 -18.26 -1.03 -8.78
C LYS A 22 -17.06 -1.52 -7.95
N LEU A 23 -16.71 -0.82 -6.87
CA LEU A 23 -15.66 -1.24 -5.92
C LEU A 23 -16.03 -2.61 -5.32
N LEU A 24 -17.24 -2.77 -4.81
CA LEU A 24 -17.70 -4.02 -4.21
C LEU A 24 -17.73 -5.17 -5.25
N ALA A 25 -18.14 -4.91 -6.48
CA ALA A 25 -18.09 -5.89 -7.56
C ALA A 25 -16.64 -6.34 -7.84
N THR A 26 -15.69 -5.39 -7.87
CA THR A 26 -14.27 -5.68 -8.01
C THR A 26 -13.74 -6.49 -6.82
N ALA A 27 -14.13 -6.14 -5.60
CA ALA A 27 -13.71 -6.86 -4.40
C ALA A 27 -14.25 -8.29 -4.37
N ARG A 28 -15.51 -8.53 -4.77
CA ARG A 28 -16.08 -9.89 -4.91
C ARG A 28 -15.31 -10.74 -5.92
N GLN A 29 -14.87 -10.14 -7.03
CA GLN A 29 -14.05 -10.83 -8.02
C GLN A 29 -12.68 -11.19 -7.45
N LEU A 30 -11.99 -10.25 -6.78
CA LEU A 30 -10.68 -10.47 -6.17
C LEU A 30 -10.73 -11.47 -4.99
N ALA A 31 -11.82 -11.49 -4.23
CA ALA A 31 -11.99 -12.42 -3.10
C ALA A 31 -11.99 -13.89 -3.53
N THR A 32 -12.36 -14.21 -4.79
CA THR A 32 -12.29 -15.58 -5.30
C THR A 32 -10.87 -16.13 -5.41
N TYR A 33 -9.87 -15.28 -5.23
CA TYR A 33 -8.44 -15.62 -5.20
C TYR A 33 -7.88 -15.76 -3.78
N ASN A 34 -8.75 -15.75 -2.76
CA ASN A 34 -8.41 -15.93 -1.35
C ASN A 34 -7.24 -15.05 -0.86
N PRO A 35 -7.32 -13.71 -1.04
CA PRO A 35 -6.28 -12.82 -0.50
C PRO A 35 -6.29 -12.83 1.04
N ASP A 36 -5.15 -12.54 1.64
CA ASP A 36 -5.02 -12.44 3.10
C ASP A 36 -5.82 -11.27 3.67
N PHE A 37 -5.84 -10.15 2.96
CA PHE A 37 -6.63 -8.99 3.34
C PHE A 37 -6.80 -8.01 2.17
N PHE A 38 -7.77 -7.12 2.32
CA PHE A 38 -7.90 -5.88 1.55
C PHE A 38 -7.45 -4.69 2.37
N SER A 39 -6.81 -3.70 1.76
CA SER A 39 -6.61 -2.40 2.40
C SER A 39 -7.48 -1.33 1.74
N CYS A 40 -7.82 -0.29 2.48
CA CYS A 40 -8.57 0.84 1.96
C CYS A 40 -7.88 2.15 2.36
N THR A 41 -7.53 2.95 1.34
CA THR A 41 -6.80 4.19 1.57
C THR A 41 -7.60 5.21 2.36
N TYR A 42 -6.86 6.10 3.04
CA TYR A 42 -7.38 7.23 3.78
C TYR A 42 -7.18 8.49 2.94
N GLY A 43 -8.25 9.23 2.67
CA GLY A 43 -8.13 10.47 1.89
C GLY A 43 -7.57 11.62 2.71
N ALA A 44 -6.81 12.48 2.05
CA ALA A 44 -6.22 13.66 2.68
C ALA A 44 -7.27 14.55 3.37
N GLY A 45 -6.95 15.00 4.60
CA GLY A 45 -7.71 16.03 5.29
C GLY A 45 -9.01 15.60 5.99
N GLY A 46 -9.12 14.37 6.48
CA GLY A 46 -10.24 13.95 7.35
C GLY A 46 -11.60 13.78 6.67
N SER A 47 -11.80 14.32 5.47
CA SER A 47 -13.09 14.28 4.74
C SER A 47 -13.51 12.89 4.25
N THR A 48 -12.67 11.89 4.44
CA THR A 48 -12.90 10.51 3.99
C THR A 48 -12.90 9.48 5.10
N ARG A 49 -12.75 9.88 6.38
CA ARG A 49 -12.73 8.97 7.53
C ARG A 49 -13.91 8.01 7.54
N ASP A 50 -15.12 8.57 7.54
CA ASP A 50 -16.35 7.78 7.56
C ASP A 50 -16.48 6.89 6.32
N ARG A 51 -16.05 7.40 5.16
CA ARG A 51 -16.08 6.63 3.92
C ARG A 51 -15.09 5.47 3.95
N THR A 52 -13.88 5.66 4.47
CA THR A 52 -12.88 4.59 4.63
C THR A 52 -13.42 3.51 5.56
N LEU A 53 -13.92 3.90 6.74
CA LEU A 53 -14.51 2.95 7.69
C LEU A 53 -15.70 2.21 7.08
N ASN A 54 -16.66 2.92 6.48
CA ASN A 54 -17.82 2.30 5.84
C ASN A 54 -17.40 1.32 4.73
N THR A 55 -16.41 1.69 3.90
CA THR A 55 -15.89 0.81 2.84
C THR A 55 -15.27 -0.45 3.44
N VAL A 56 -14.45 -0.31 4.47
CA VAL A 56 -13.81 -1.45 5.16
C VAL A 56 -14.85 -2.40 5.75
N LEU A 57 -15.85 -1.86 6.47
CA LEU A 57 -16.93 -2.66 7.07
C LEU A 57 -17.74 -3.41 6.02
N GLN A 58 -18.02 -2.77 4.87
CA GLN A 58 -18.73 -3.41 3.78
C GLN A 58 -17.89 -4.49 3.09
N LEU A 59 -16.60 -4.25 2.88
CA LEU A 59 -15.69 -5.27 2.37
C LEU A 59 -15.70 -6.52 3.27
N GLU A 60 -15.55 -6.36 4.59
CA GLU A 60 -15.57 -7.49 5.52
C GLU A 60 -16.94 -8.19 5.57
N SER A 61 -18.04 -7.43 5.61
CA SER A 61 -19.37 -7.99 5.74
C SER A 61 -19.84 -8.73 4.48
N GLU A 62 -19.55 -8.18 3.30
CA GLU A 62 -20.04 -8.72 2.03
C GLU A 62 -19.10 -9.73 1.38
N VAL A 63 -17.78 -9.53 1.49
CA VAL A 63 -16.79 -10.32 0.75
C VAL A 63 -16.09 -11.34 1.66
N LYS A 64 -16.20 -11.19 2.98
CA LYS A 64 -15.60 -12.07 3.99
C LYS A 64 -14.07 -12.16 3.92
N VAL A 65 -13.41 -11.11 3.42
CA VAL A 65 -11.96 -10.94 3.45
C VAL A 65 -11.65 -9.88 4.50
N PRO A 66 -10.69 -10.11 5.42
CA PRO A 66 -10.26 -9.10 6.37
C PRO A 66 -9.91 -7.80 5.68
N ALA A 67 -10.31 -6.66 6.23
CA ALA A 67 -10.02 -5.37 5.62
C ALA A 67 -9.28 -4.43 6.58
N ALA A 68 -8.24 -3.79 6.08
CA ALA A 68 -7.35 -2.90 6.83
C ALA A 68 -7.59 -1.45 6.42
N PRO A 69 -8.14 -0.58 7.27
CA PRO A 69 -8.18 0.85 7.00
C PRO A 69 -6.76 1.42 7.04
N HIS A 70 -6.46 2.34 6.12
CA HIS A 70 -5.34 3.24 6.32
C HIS A 70 -5.69 4.24 7.44
N LEU A 71 -4.74 4.54 8.30
CA LEU A 71 -4.86 5.55 9.35
C LEU A 71 -3.69 6.53 9.21
N SER A 72 -4.01 7.81 9.11
CA SER A 72 -3.04 8.90 9.01
C SER A 72 -3.04 9.73 10.28
N CYS A 73 -1.87 10.19 10.74
CA CYS A 73 -1.77 11.05 11.92
C CYS A 73 -1.74 12.56 11.60
N VAL A 74 -1.52 12.94 10.34
CA VAL A 74 -1.42 14.36 9.98
C VAL A 74 -2.77 15.04 10.12
N GLY A 75 -2.79 16.12 10.90
CA GLY A 75 -3.98 16.95 11.10
C GLY A 75 -4.94 16.49 12.18
N ASP A 76 -4.68 15.33 12.80
CA ASP A 76 -5.53 14.77 13.84
C ASP A 76 -4.94 14.98 15.24
N SER A 77 -5.83 15.17 16.23
CA SER A 77 -5.47 15.12 17.63
C SER A 77 -5.34 13.66 18.12
N LYS A 78 -4.63 13.46 19.21
CA LYS A 78 -4.58 12.12 19.85
C LYS A 78 -5.97 11.63 20.27
N ASP A 79 -6.86 12.53 20.67
CA ASP A 79 -8.23 12.16 21.06
C ASP A 79 -9.05 11.71 19.84
N ASP A 80 -8.91 12.36 18.69
CA ASP A 80 -9.53 11.90 17.43
C ASP A 80 -9.04 10.51 17.04
N LEU A 81 -7.72 10.30 17.09
CA LEU A 81 -7.11 9.01 16.77
C LEU A 81 -7.56 7.92 17.74
N ARG A 82 -7.63 8.23 19.06
CA ARG A 82 -8.16 7.30 20.08
C ARG A 82 -9.61 6.91 19.80
N GLY A 83 -10.43 7.88 19.41
CA GLY A 83 -11.81 7.65 19.00
C GLY A 83 -11.91 6.71 17.80
N LEU A 84 -11.09 6.90 16.77
CA LEU A 84 -11.04 6.03 15.59
C LEU A 84 -10.56 4.62 15.93
N LEU A 85 -9.48 4.48 16.71
CA LEU A 85 -8.99 3.16 17.15
C LEU A 85 -10.04 2.40 17.94
N SER A 86 -10.80 3.10 18.79
CA SER A 86 -11.91 2.50 19.53
C SER A 86 -13.03 2.02 18.62
N GLN A 87 -13.38 2.81 17.58
CA GLN A 87 -14.36 2.41 16.56
C GLN A 87 -13.89 1.20 15.76
N TYR A 88 -12.64 1.17 15.32
CA TYR A 88 -12.07 0.03 14.60
C TYR A 88 -12.09 -1.24 15.44
N LYS A 89 -11.69 -1.12 16.71
CA LYS A 89 -11.72 -2.24 17.66
C LYS A 89 -13.14 -2.76 17.90
N ALA A 90 -14.11 -1.86 18.12
CA ALA A 90 -15.51 -2.22 18.29
C ALA A 90 -16.13 -2.87 17.03
N ALA A 91 -15.63 -2.52 15.87
CA ALA A 91 -16.03 -3.11 14.59
C ALA A 91 -15.34 -4.46 14.29
N GLY A 92 -14.43 -4.93 15.15
CA GLY A 92 -13.72 -6.19 14.96
C GLY A 92 -12.51 -6.12 14.02
N ILE A 93 -12.11 -4.92 13.59
CA ILE A 93 -10.94 -4.72 12.73
C ILE A 93 -9.69 -5.09 13.54
N THR A 94 -8.81 -5.89 12.95
CA THR A 94 -7.59 -6.39 13.58
C THR A 94 -6.31 -5.99 12.85
N ARG A 95 -6.40 -5.27 11.73
CA ARG A 95 -5.27 -4.83 10.92
C ARG A 95 -5.43 -3.37 10.52
N ILE A 96 -4.33 -2.61 10.55
CA ILE A 96 -4.29 -1.18 10.18
C ILE A 96 -3.06 -0.92 9.33
N VAL A 97 -3.17 -0.03 8.34
CA VAL A 97 -2.01 0.54 7.64
C VAL A 97 -1.74 1.93 8.23
N ALA A 98 -0.71 2.03 9.06
CA ALA A 98 -0.35 3.26 9.77
C ALA A 98 0.59 4.14 8.94
N LEU A 99 0.13 5.34 8.62
CA LEU A 99 0.82 6.30 7.76
C LEU A 99 0.98 7.65 8.46
N ARG A 100 1.93 8.45 8.01
CA ARG A 100 1.97 9.85 8.40
C ARG A 100 0.79 10.61 7.76
N GLY A 101 0.54 10.36 6.50
CA GLY A 101 -0.34 11.11 5.62
C GLY A 101 0.39 12.25 4.89
N ASP A 102 -0.24 12.74 3.82
CA ASP A 102 0.27 13.84 3.03
C ASP A 102 -0.21 15.18 3.61
N LEU A 103 0.68 16.17 3.61
CA LEU A 103 0.33 17.52 3.97
C LEU A 103 -0.59 18.12 2.89
N PRO A 104 -1.76 18.66 3.24
CA PRO A 104 -2.59 19.38 2.29
C PRO A 104 -1.81 20.51 1.64
N SER A 105 -1.94 20.68 0.31
CA SER A 105 -1.29 21.75 -0.44
C SER A 105 -1.65 23.12 0.17
N GLY A 106 -0.65 23.91 0.53
CA GLY A 106 -0.82 25.24 1.11
C GLY A 106 -0.95 25.31 2.64
N MET A 107 -0.96 24.19 3.35
CA MET A 107 -0.78 24.19 4.79
C MET A 107 0.72 24.14 5.09
N GLY A 108 1.20 25.15 5.83
CA GLY A 108 2.50 25.10 6.51
C GLY A 108 2.60 23.89 7.43
N MET A 109 3.66 23.79 8.23
CA MET A 109 3.91 22.64 9.12
C MET A 109 2.63 22.06 9.73
N ALA A 110 2.48 20.72 9.63
CA ALA A 110 1.29 19.99 10.06
C ALA A 110 0.79 20.42 11.43
N SER A 111 -0.48 20.82 11.50
CA SER A 111 -1.21 20.92 12.75
C SER A 111 -1.59 19.50 13.17
N GLY A 112 -0.96 18.95 14.19
CA GLY A 112 -1.25 17.64 14.74
C GLY A 112 -0.28 17.33 15.86
N GLU A 113 -0.67 16.50 16.81
CA GLU A 113 0.17 16.12 17.95
C GLU A 113 1.22 15.06 17.56
N LEU A 114 0.93 14.23 16.56
CA LEU A 114 1.85 13.24 16.00
C LEU A 114 2.39 13.74 14.65
N ARG A 115 3.70 13.67 14.48
CA ARG A 115 4.38 14.26 13.31
C ARG A 115 4.84 13.24 12.29
N HIS A 116 5.07 12.00 12.72
CA HIS A 116 5.63 10.94 11.90
C HIS A 116 4.88 9.62 12.08
N ALA A 117 5.00 8.72 11.12
CA ALA A 117 4.35 7.43 11.19
C ALA A 117 4.84 6.55 12.37
N ASN A 118 6.10 6.70 12.81
CA ASN A 118 6.57 6.03 14.02
C ASN A 118 5.84 6.51 15.29
N ASP A 119 5.54 7.81 15.39
CA ASP A 119 4.78 8.37 16.52
C ASP A 119 3.37 7.77 16.55
N LEU A 120 2.76 7.57 15.37
CA LEU A 120 1.46 6.91 15.26
C LEU A 120 1.53 5.43 15.66
N VAL A 121 2.56 4.70 15.24
CA VAL A 121 2.75 3.29 15.62
C VAL A 121 2.90 3.16 17.13
N GLU A 122 3.74 3.98 17.76
CA GLU A 122 3.92 4.03 19.23
C GLU A 122 2.58 4.30 19.92
N PHE A 123 1.84 5.31 19.45
CA PHE A 123 0.54 5.67 19.99
C PHE A 123 -0.49 4.53 19.87
N ILE A 124 -0.56 3.85 18.71
CA ILE A 124 -1.46 2.69 18.54
C ILE A 124 -1.10 1.60 19.54
N ARG A 125 0.20 1.30 19.75
CA ARG A 125 0.65 0.30 20.72
C ARG A 125 0.32 0.71 22.16
N GLU A 126 0.52 1.96 22.52
CA GLU A 126 0.18 2.49 23.84
C GLU A 126 -1.33 2.37 24.15
N GLU A 127 -2.20 2.69 23.19
CA GLU A 127 -3.66 2.71 23.38
C GLU A 127 -4.31 1.32 23.24
N THR A 128 -3.73 0.42 22.47
CA THR A 128 -4.41 -0.83 22.08
C THR A 128 -3.60 -2.10 22.31
N GLY A 129 -2.34 -2.00 22.76
CA GLY A 129 -1.44 -3.14 22.91
C GLY A 129 -1.25 -3.85 21.57
N ASP A 130 -1.37 -5.18 21.58
CA ASP A 130 -1.18 -6.06 20.43
C ASP A 130 -2.49 -6.35 19.68
N HIS A 131 -3.54 -5.55 19.89
CA HIS A 131 -4.83 -5.80 19.22
C HIS A 131 -4.73 -5.72 17.70
N PHE A 132 -4.01 -4.72 17.17
CA PHE A 132 -3.87 -4.52 15.73
C PHE A 132 -2.56 -5.08 15.19
N HIS A 133 -2.63 -5.78 14.06
CA HIS A 133 -1.49 -5.95 13.18
C HIS A 133 -1.24 -4.64 12.43
N ILE A 134 -0.06 -4.04 12.59
CA ILE A 134 0.27 -2.73 12.05
C ILE A 134 1.19 -2.86 10.84
N GLU A 135 0.65 -2.51 9.66
CA GLU A 135 1.42 -2.30 8.44
C GLU A 135 1.97 -0.87 8.40
N VAL A 136 3.19 -0.69 7.93
CA VAL A 136 3.76 0.64 7.66
C VAL A 136 4.27 0.76 6.23
N ALA A 137 4.35 1.99 5.70
CA ALA A 137 4.92 2.20 4.37
C ALA A 137 6.45 2.06 4.38
N ALA A 138 6.99 1.47 3.31
CA ALA A 138 8.41 1.42 2.99
C ALA A 138 8.68 2.03 1.60
N TYR A 139 9.86 2.56 1.37
CA TYR A 139 10.22 3.23 0.11
C TYR A 139 11.52 2.64 -0.43
N PRO A 140 11.48 1.65 -1.32
CA PRO A 140 12.67 1.03 -1.89
C PRO A 140 13.58 2.00 -2.65
N GLU A 141 13.02 3.03 -3.25
CA GLU A 141 13.75 4.02 -4.06
C GLU A 141 14.06 5.33 -3.31
N MET A 142 13.38 5.67 -2.29
CA MET A 142 13.50 6.81 -1.37
C MET A 142 12.19 7.62 -1.31
N HIS A 143 11.81 8.00 -0.13
CA HIS A 143 10.67 8.89 0.09
C HIS A 143 10.95 10.29 -0.47
N PRO A 144 10.05 10.94 -1.24
CA PRO A 144 10.29 12.25 -1.87
C PRO A 144 10.71 13.37 -0.90
N GLN A 145 10.31 13.27 0.36
CA GLN A 145 10.64 14.27 1.39
C GLN A 145 11.85 13.86 2.27
N ALA A 146 12.47 12.70 2.00
CA ALA A 146 13.70 12.33 2.69
C ALA A 146 14.87 13.17 2.18
N ARG A 147 15.79 13.53 3.05
CA ARG A 147 16.98 14.30 2.67
C ARG A 147 17.98 13.48 1.84
N ASN A 148 18.03 12.19 2.13
CA ASN A 148 18.85 11.21 1.44
C ASN A 148 18.35 9.80 1.78
N PHE A 149 18.88 8.79 1.10
CA PHE A 149 18.46 7.41 1.25
C PHE A 149 18.74 6.85 2.67
N GLU A 150 19.86 7.21 3.29
CA GLU A 150 20.21 6.74 4.63
C GLU A 150 19.25 7.28 5.71
N ASP A 151 18.81 8.53 5.57
CA ASP A 151 17.78 9.10 6.44
C ASP A 151 16.44 8.39 6.29
N ASP A 152 16.06 8.00 5.08
CA ASP A 152 14.83 7.27 4.82
C ASP A 152 14.89 5.85 5.41
N ILE A 153 15.98 5.14 5.23
CA ILE A 153 16.25 3.86 5.90
C ILE A 153 16.14 4.01 7.43
N ALA A 154 16.76 5.03 8.01
CA ALA A 154 16.69 5.28 9.45
C ALA A 154 15.26 5.56 9.92
N ASN A 155 14.46 6.28 9.12
CA ASN A 155 13.02 6.51 9.39
C ASN A 155 12.22 5.20 9.35
N PHE A 156 12.51 4.32 8.40
CA PHE A 156 11.88 3.00 8.35
C PHE A 156 12.24 2.15 9.58
N VAL A 157 13.51 2.12 9.97
CA VAL A 157 13.97 1.41 11.17
C VAL A 157 13.25 1.91 12.42
N ARG A 158 13.03 3.23 12.55
CA ARG A 158 12.25 3.80 13.67
C ARG A 158 10.81 3.26 13.68
N LYS A 159 10.13 3.20 12.52
CA LYS A 159 8.77 2.64 12.43
C LYS A 159 8.71 1.16 12.84
N ALA A 160 9.67 0.36 12.38
CA ALA A 160 9.77 -1.04 12.76
C ALA A 160 9.99 -1.20 14.27
N LYS A 161 10.92 -0.43 14.85
CA LYS A 161 11.22 -0.46 16.31
C LYS A 161 10.10 0.10 17.17
N ALA A 162 9.26 0.97 16.63
CA ALA A 162 8.07 1.51 17.29
C ALA A 162 6.98 0.43 17.49
N GLY A 163 7.11 -0.72 16.83
CA GLY A 163 6.18 -1.85 16.99
C GLY A 163 5.37 -2.18 15.74
N ALA A 164 5.81 -1.80 14.54
CA ALA A 164 5.19 -2.29 13.31
C ALA A 164 5.43 -3.80 13.13
N ASP A 165 4.42 -4.53 12.63
CA ASP A 165 4.50 -5.98 12.42
C ASP A 165 4.96 -6.34 11.01
N SER A 166 4.67 -5.50 10.03
CA SER A 166 5.08 -5.67 8.63
C SER A 166 5.05 -4.34 7.88
N ALA A 167 5.52 -4.35 6.65
CA ALA A 167 5.53 -3.18 5.81
C ALA A 167 5.06 -3.49 4.39
N ILE A 168 4.43 -2.51 3.76
CA ILE A 168 4.08 -2.51 2.34
C ILE A 168 4.92 -1.44 1.66
N THR A 169 5.57 -1.77 0.54
CA THR A 169 6.39 -0.77 -0.16
C THR A 169 5.54 0.13 -1.04
N GLN A 170 5.99 1.38 -1.24
CA GLN A 170 5.60 2.12 -2.43
C GLN A 170 5.94 1.27 -3.66
N TYR A 171 5.14 1.38 -4.73
CA TYR A 171 5.44 0.65 -5.97
C TYR A 171 6.75 1.14 -6.58
N PHE A 172 7.38 0.27 -7.33
CA PHE A 172 8.64 0.46 -8.05
C PHE A 172 8.64 -0.42 -9.29
N PHE A 173 9.59 -0.20 -10.21
CA PHE A 173 9.75 -0.98 -11.42
C PHE A 173 11.12 -1.63 -11.56
N ASN A 174 11.96 -1.50 -10.53
CA ASN A 174 13.27 -2.13 -10.45
C ASN A 174 13.35 -3.03 -9.19
N ALA A 175 13.34 -4.35 -9.38
CA ALA A 175 13.42 -5.30 -8.27
C ALA A 175 14.72 -5.17 -7.45
N ASP A 176 15.81 -4.65 -8.03
CA ASP A 176 17.08 -4.46 -7.29
C ASP A 176 16.95 -3.41 -6.21
N SER A 177 16.13 -2.37 -6.41
CA SER A 177 15.85 -1.36 -5.38
C SER A 177 15.19 -1.99 -4.16
N TYR A 178 14.25 -2.92 -4.37
CA TYR A 178 13.61 -3.67 -3.29
C TYR A 178 14.62 -4.56 -2.53
N PHE A 179 15.41 -5.34 -3.22
CA PHE A 179 16.39 -6.23 -2.58
C PHE A 179 17.44 -5.42 -1.79
N TYR A 180 17.94 -4.35 -2.39
CA TYR A 180 18.89 -3.47 -1.71
C TYR A 180 18.28 -2.86 -0.43
N PHE A 181 17.04 -2.37 -0.49
CA PHE A 181 16.33 -1.85 0.67
C PHE A 181 16.20 -2.92 1.77
N VAL A 182 15.74 -4.12 1.42
CA VAL A 182 15.55 -5.22 2.38
C VAL A 182 16.87 -5.62 3.03
N ASP A 183 17.94 -5.74 2.26
CA ASP A 183 19.28 -6.07 2.78
C ASP A 183 19.79 -4.99 3.74
N ARG A 184 19.59 -3.71 3.40
CA ARG A 184 20.00 -2.59 4.25
C ARG A 184 19.26 -2.59 5.58
N VAL A 185 17.94 -2.78 5.59
CA VAL A 185 17.14 -2.75 6.84
C VAL A 185 17.42 -3.98 7.70
N ARG A 186 17.64 -5.15 7.10
CA ARG A 186 18.08 -6.37 7.82
C ARG A 186 19.44 -6.21 8.46
N ALA A 187 20.38 -5.59 7.77
CA ALA A 187 21.71 -5.28 8.34
C ALA A 187 21.64 -4.34 9.56
N LEU A 188 20.53 -3.59 9.72
CA LEU A 188 20.24 -2.74 10.88
C LEU A 188 19.36 -3.41 11.94
N GLY A 189 19.16 -4.74 11.83
CA GLY A 189 18.42 -5.55 12.80
C GLY A 189 16.90 -5.43 12.70
N VAL A 190 16.37 -5.15 11.51
CA VAL A 190 14.92 -5.12 11.24
C VAL A 190 14.53 -6.37 10.45
N ASP A 191 13.76 -7.25 11.09
CA ASP A 191 13.35 -8.56 10.53
C ASP A 191 11.86 -8.64 10.16
N ILE A 192 11.10 -7.54 10.29
CA ILE A 192 9.69 -7.55 9.90
C ILE A 192 9.54 -7.83 8.39
N PRO A 193 8.48 -8.54 7.96
CA PRO A 193 8.20 -8.74 6.55
C PRO A 193 8.04 -7.42 5.81
N VAL A 194 8.69 -7.26 4.66
CA VAL A 194 8.53 -6.13 3.75
C VAL A 194 7.88 -6.65 2.48
N VAL A 195 6.58 -6.39 2.32
CA VAL A 195 5.78 -6.87 1.18
C VAL A 195 5.90 -5.86 0.03
N PRO A 196 6.37 -6.26 -1.17
CA PRO A 196 6.44 -5.37 -2.31
C PRO A 196 5.05 -4.94 -2.78
N GLY A 197 4.87 -3.62 -2.94
CA GLY A 197 3.69 -3.00 -3.53
C GLY A 197 3.79 -3.02 -5.06
N ILE A 198 2.77 -3.51 -5.72
CA ILE A 198 2.73 -3.77 -7.16
C ILE A 198 1.71 -2.86 -7.82
N MET A 199 2.16 -2.00 -8.73
CA MET A 199 1.30 -1.11 -9.53
C MET A 199 1.20 -1.65 -10.95
N PRO A 200 0.04 -2.17 -11.39
CA PRO A 200 -0.16 -2.58 -12.77
C PRO A 200 -0.08 -1.38 -13.72
N ILE A 201 0.55 -1.57 -14.90
CA ILE A 201 0.67 -0.53 -15.92
C ILE A 201 -0.51 -0.65 -16.89
N THR A 202 -1.48 0.25 -16.80
CA THR A 202 -2.67 0.25 -17.66
C THR A 202 -2.80 1.51 -18.50
N ASN A 203 -2.14 2.60 -18.09
CA ASN A 203 -2.18 3.91 -18.76
C ASN A 203 -0.90 4.69 -18.40
N TYR A 204 -0.13 5.06 -19.41
CA TYR A 204 1.16 5.72 -19.18
C TYR A 204 1.04 7.11 -18.58
N SER A 205 0.15 7.96 -19.09
CA SER A 205 0.02 9.34 -18.61
C SER A 205 -0.42 9.41 -17.13
N LYS A 206 -1.30 8.49 -16.71
CA LYS A 206 -1.69 8.39 -15.30
C LYS A 206 -0.55 7.88 -14.45
N LEU A 207 0.16 6.84 -14.91
CA LEU A 207 1.30 6.28 -14.21
C LEU A 207 2.41 7.32 -14.02
N ALA A 208 2.81 8.04 -15.08
CA ALA A 208 3.83 9.06 -15.01
C ALA A 208 3.50 10.14 -13.95
N ARG A 209 2.26 10.63 -13.96
CA ARG A 209 1.80 11.62 -12.97
C ARG A 209 1.83 11.09 -11.54
N PHE A 210 1.43 9.83 -11.30
CA PHE A 210 1.52 9.22 -9.97
C PHE A 210 2.98 9.03 -9.55
N SER A 211 3.83 8.57 -10.46
CA SER A 211 5.26 8.37 -10.20
C SER A 211 5.97 9.68 -9.85
N ASP A 212 5.67 10.76 -10.57
CA ASP A 212 6.21 12.09 -10.27
C ASP A 212 5.78 12.57 -8.85
N ALA A 213 4.55 12.24 -8.44
CA ALA A 213 4.02 12.65 -7.14
C ALA A 213 4.60 11.83 -5.98
N CYS A 214 4.79 10.51 -6.14
CA CYS A 214 5.25 9.61 -5.07
C CYS A 214 6.75 9.29 -5.11
N GLY A 215 7.48 9.79 -6.12
CA GLY A 215 8.92 9.57 -6.26
C GLY A 215 9.31 8.19 -6.79
N ALA A 216 8.37 7.41 -7.32
CA ALA A 216 8.69 6.12 -7.93
C ALA A 216 9.31 6.31 -9.31
N GLU A 217 10.47 5.70 -9.55
CA GLU A 217 11.15 5.81 -10.83
C GLU A 217 10.52 4.88 -11.88
N ILE A 218 10.20 5.43 -13.06
CA ILE A 218 9.90 4.62 -14.24
C ILE A 218 11.19 4.46 -15.04
N PRO A 219 11.81 3.27 -15.07
CA PRO A 219 13.06 3.04 -15.79
C PRO A 219 12.98 3.50 -17.24
N ARG A 220 14.08 4.07 -17.76
CA ARG A 220 14.11 4.67 -19.09
C ARG A 220 13.59 3.74 -20.20
N TRP A 221 13.92 2.45 -20.12
CA TRP A 221 13.50 1.48 -21.14
C TRP A 221 11.97 1.27 -21.13
N ILE A 222 11.33 1.21 -19.95
CA ILE A 222 9.88 1.14 -19.81
C ILE A 222 9.25 2.41 -20.35
N ARG A 223 9.76 3.57 -19.92
CA ARG A 223 9.26 4.88 -20.36
C ARG A 223 9.28 5.00 -21.88
N LYS A 224 10.42 4.68 -22.52
CA LYS A 224 10.57 4.75 -23.98
C LYS A 224 9.61 3.83 -24.73
N GLN A 225 9.37 2.65 -24.20
CA GLN A 225 8.42 1.72 -24.83
C GLN A 225 6.98 2.22 -24.68
N LEU A 226 6.60 2.73 -23.50
CA LEU A 226 5.27 3.29 -23.27
C LEU A 226 5.03 4.56 -24.12
N GLU A 227 6.03 5.43 -24.25
CA GLU A 227 5.99 6.60 -25.15
C GLU A 227 5.80 6.20 -26.62
N ALA A 228 6.44 5.12 -27.06
CA ALA A 228 6.33 4.63 -28.44
C ALA A 228 4.93 4.08 -28.76
N TYR A 229 4.19 3.58 -27.76
CA TYR A 229 2.80 3.13 -27.97
C TYR A 229 1.81 4.30 -28.04
N GLY A 230 2.15 5.50 -27.57
CA GLY A 230 1.24 6.66 -27.57
C GLY A 230 -0.07 6.36 -26.86
N ASP A 231 -1.18 6.44 -27.59
CA ASP A 231 -2.54 6.19 -27.08
C ASP A 231 -3.02 4.73 -27.27
N ASP A 232 -2.16 3.84 -27.73
CA ASP A 232 -2.48 2.43 -27.93
C ASP A 232 -2.59 1.70 -26.58
N THR A 233 -3.76 1.81 -25.97
CA THR A 233 -4.06 1.24 -24.66
C THR A 233 -3.84 -0.28 -24.62
N GLN A 234 -4.11 -1.00 -25.70
CA GLN A 234 -3.98 -2.45 -25.73
C GLN A 234 -2.50 -2.87 -25.65
N ASN A 235 -1.63 -2.24 -26.42
CA ASN A 235 -0.21 -2.52 -26.35
C ASN A 235 0.42 -2.04 -25.04
N ILE A 236 -0.05 -0.91 -24.46
CA ILE A 236 0.36 -0.45 -23.13
C ILE A 236 0.03 -1.50 -22.07
N GLN A 237 -1.21 -2.03 -22.05
CA GLN A 237 -1.64 -3.03 -21.09
C GLN A 237 -0.86 -4.35 -21.24
N ARG A 238 -0.70 -4.84 -22.48
CA ARG A 238 0.05 -6.07 -22.75
C ARG A 238 1.51 -5.97 -22.32
N PHE A 239 2.17 -4.88 -22.64
CA PHE A 239 3.55 -4.63 -22.22
C PHE A 239 3.64 -4.47 -20.70
N GLY A 240 2.73 -3.72 -20.10
CA GLY A 240 2.66 -3.57 -18.66
C GLY A 240 2.47 -4.89 -17.91
N GLU A 241 1.57 -5.74 -18.41
CA GLU A 241 1.35 -7.08 -17.86
C GLU A 241 2.63 -7.91 -17.88
N GLN A 242 3.35 -7.93 -19.02
CA GLN A 242 4.61 -8.66 -19.14
C GLN A 242 5.65 -8.13 -18.15
N VAL A 243 5.92 -6.84 -18.15
CA VAL A 243 6.94 -6.21 -17.27
C VAL A 243 6.65 -6.47 -15.79
N ILE A 244 5.40 -6.31 -15.37
CA ILE A 244 5.01 -6.52 -13.97
C ILE A 244 5.07 -8.01 -13.60
N THR A 245 4.68 -8.90 -14.49
CA THR A 245 4.79 -10.36 -14.25
C THR A 245 6.24 -10.77 -14.03
N GLU A 246 7.15 -10.38 -14.94
CA GLU A 246 8.59 -10.68 -14.83
C GLU A 246 9.21 -10.12 -13.55
N MET A 247 8.84 -8.89 -13.18
CA MET A 247 9.30 -8.29 -11.93
C MET A 247 8.79 -9.06 -10.71
N CYS A 248 7.51 -9.42 -10.67
CA CYS A 248 6.92 -10.19 -9.58
C CYS A 248 7.54 -11.59 -9.45
N GLU A 249 7.78 -12.28 -10.56
CA GLU A 249 8.51 -13.56 -10.57
C GLU A 249 9.87 -13.41 -9.89
N ARG A 250 10.64 -12.41 -10.29
CA ARG A 250 11.96 -12.13 -9.72
C ARG A 250 11.88 -11.81 -8.22
N LEU A 251 10.90 -11.02 -7.78
CA LEU A 251 10.67 -10.70 -6.37
C LEU A 251 10.37 -11.96 -5.56
N LEU A 252 9.46 -12.80 -6.02
CA LEU A 252 9.08 -14.04 -5.35
C LEU A 252 10.22 -15.07 -5.32
N GLN A 253 11.00 -15.20 -6.40
CA GLN A 253 12.20 -16.03 -6.45
C GLN A 253 13.29 -15.52 -5.49
N GLY A 254 13.42 -14.22 -5.34
CA GLY A 254 14.35 -13.56 -4.41
C GLY A 254 13.90 -13.58 -2.94
N GLY A 255 12.77 -14.22 -2.62
CA GLY A 255 12.32 -14.43 -1.25
C GLY A 255 11.38 -13.34 -0.71
N ALA A 256 10.75 -12.56 -1.57
CA ALA A 256 9.69 -11.65 -1.13
C ALA A 256 8.58 -12.43 -0.40
N PRO A 257 8.07 -11.91 0.75
CA PRO A 257 7.11 -12.61 1.60
C PRO A 257 5.69 -12.64 1.02
N GLY A 258 5.47 -12.05 -0.14
CA GLY A 258 4.18 -11.97 -0.84
C GLY A 258 4.14 -10.81 -1.80
N LEU A 259 2.94 -10.38 -2.19
CA LEU A 259 2.71 -9.23 -3.07
C LEU A 259 1.47 -8.44 -2.61
N HIS A 260 1.55 -7.12 -2.66
CA HIS A 260 0.42 -6.22 -2.39
C HIS A 260 0.07 -5.44 -3.66
N PHE A 261 -1.14 -5.63 -4.20
CA PHE A 261 -1.53 -5.04 -5.48
C PHE A 261 -2.32 -3.75 -5.30
N TYR A 262 -1.85 -2.66 -5.89
CA TYR A 262 -2.57 -1.39 -6.02
C TYR A 262 -3.57 -1.49 -7.16
N THR A 263 -4.82 -1.85 -6.85
CA THR A 263 -5.82 -2.19 -7.88
C THR A 263 -6.39 -1.00 -8.63
N LEU A 264 -6.29 0.20 -8.07
CA LEU A 264 -7.03 1.37 -8.56
C LEU A 264 -8.54 1.09 -8.74
N ASN A 265 -9.11 0.27 -7.85
CA ASN A 265 -10.49 -0.23 -7.89
C ASN A 265 -10.85 -0.99 -9.18
N GLN A 266 -9.86 -1.68 -9.79
CA GLN A 266 -10.03 -2.50 -10.99
C GLN A 266 -9.32 -3.84 -10.79
N ALA A 267 -9.98 -4.95 -11.15
CA ALA A 267 -9.43 -6.29 -10.92
C ALA A 267 -8.52 -6.77 -12.06
N ASP A 268 -8.87 -6.45 -13.31
CA ASP A 268 -8.38 -7.14 -14.50
C ASP A 268 -6.85 -7.18 -14.60
N ALA A 269 -6.20 -6.02 -14.44
CA ALA A 269 -4.74 -5.94 -14.58
C ALA A 269 -3.98 -6.68 -13.46
N SER A 270 -4.49 -6.62 -12.22
CA SER A 270 -3.92 -7.38 -11.10
C SER A 270 -4.12 -8.88 -11.28
N LEU A 271 -5.29 -9.30 -11.75
CA LEU A 271 -5.61 -10.70 -12.00
C LEU A 271 -4.85 -11.27 -13.21
N ALA A 272 -4.57 -10.47 -14.23
CA ALA A 272 -3.71 -10.89 -15.33
C ALA A 272 -2.31 -11.29 -14.82
N VAL A 273 -1.69 -10.43 -14.01
CA VAL A 273 -0.39 -10.75 -13.37
C VAL A 273 -0.51 -11.96 -12.44
N TRP A 274 -1.55 -12.04 -11.60
CA TRP A 274 -1.80 -13.17 -10.71
C TRP A 274 -1.85 -14.51 -11.46
N ASN A 275 -2.63 -14.55 -12.54
CA ASN A 275 -2.80 -15.76 -13.35
C ASN A 275 -1.51 -16.16 -14.08
N ASN A 276 -0.75 -15.20 -14.60
CA ASN A 276 0.54 -15.46 -15.24
C ASN A 276 1.56 -16.05 -14.27
N LEU A 277 1.58 -15.56 -13.04
CA LEU A 277 2.42 -16.07 -11.94
C LEU A 277 1.93 -17.42 -11.40
N LYS A 278 0.74 -17.88 -11.79
CA LYS A 278 0.10 -19.09 -11.26
C LYS A 278 0.03 -19.12 -9.74
N LEU A 279 -0.30 -17.97 -9.14
CA LEU A 279 -0.43 -17.85 -7.69
C LEU A 279 -1.61 -18.70 -7.19
N PRO A 280 -1.60 -19.14 -5.93
CA PRO A 280 -2.66 -19.98 -5.36
C PRO A 280 -4.01 -19.25 -5.38
N ARG A 281 -5.10 -20.02 -5.44
CA ARG A 281 -6.47 -19.54 -5.33
C ARG A 281 -7.09 -20.00 -4.03
#